data_9690aad04fab5c3b8c7df0ccf47ba39c
#
_entry.id   9690aad04fab5c3b8c7df0ccf47ba39c
#
_cell.length_a   1.000
_cell.length_b   1.000
_cell.length_c   1.000
_cell.angle_alpha   90.00
_cell.angle_beta   90.00
_cell.angle_gamma   90.00
#
_symmetry.space_group_name_H-M   'P 1'
#
loop_
_entity.id
_entity.type
_entity.pdbx_description
1 polymer ?
#
loop_
_entity_poly.entity_id
_entity_poly.type
_entity_poly.pdbx_seq_one_letter_code
_entity_poly.pdbx_strand_id
1 'polypeptide(L)'
;MKKWIFVNVLLLITTILNAQNDSLTPKMFGLDKAKSDVERYYILYKMHKSANLFNKPVSYNGIGELDIEIPADARPIPLNGSCDFQHLVLNVTNNSKAIYLFSFTQSTDTIHVSKEQVDNGDFSDIARMDSASAYLLILQDDSVWVNQRQGHSYGHTRKDILLVDKRHALNRTIMPYNTEETKLSARICPATRDVKLIANLTINRADSNQYKTYCFDVQNQCNVDMSNITINTPPNDFYADAAIRVNNCANVRLRDIVINGTYSQTDHYGYGVSMDNVWRSTIVNMKARANWGIFGNNNINEVELDSCDINRYDIHCYGRNVMMRNCTFSNLYNQFSSVYGNVVFDHCVFKNHIPVLLESSYNAYTPFDLYFYNCTFSINSKRNYLVDARDLTNKQNTRPEVAAKNLPNITMIRPTLILTDDVSKFYMIHFSSVSYMKNVGHINHIDIDLISVRGGKIQLKICNKDFQHASPIRFPLRNQVIGK
;
A
#
# COMPACT_ATOMS: atom_id res chain seq x y z
N MET A 1 14.43 -44.21 16.38
CA MET A 1 14.04 -42.88 15.91
C MET A 1 15.20 -41.98 15.48
N LYS A 2 16.24 -41.73 16.30
CA LYS A 2 17.34 -40.81 15.93
C LYS A 2 18.16 -41.26 14.69
N LYS A 3 18.39 -42.53 14.47
CA LYS A 3 19.13 -43.06 13.27
C LYS A 3 18.33 -42.86 11.97
N TRP A 4 17.03 -43.00 11.99
CA TRP A 4 16.17 -42.79 10.82
C TRP A 4 16.11 -41.34 10.37
N ILE A 5 16.11 -40.41 11.33
CA ILE A 5 16.14 -38.99 11.06
C ILE A 5 17.48 -38.59 10.41
N PHE A 6 18.57 -39.13 10.89
CA PHE A 6 19.92 -38.86 10.35
C PHE A 6 20.10 -39.38 8.91
N VAL A 7 19.58 -40.57 8.61
CA VAL A 7 19.64 -41.17 7.27
C VAL A 7 18.80 -40.39 6.29
N ASN A 8 17.57 -39.94 6.67
CA ASN A 8 16.71 -39.12 5.80
C ASN A 8 17.29 -37.72 5.58
N VAL A 9 17.93 -37.13 6.57
CA VAL A 9 18.64 -35.84 6.42
C VAL A 9 19.86 -36.00 5.53
N LEU A 10 20.63 -37.10 5.66
CA LEU A 10 21.83 -37.38 4.82
C LEU A 10 21.43 -37.67 3.36
N LEU A 11 20.35 -38.43 3.12
CA LEU A 11 19.82 -38.65 1.78
C LEU A 11 19.31 -37.34 1.14
N LEU A 12 18.66 -36.49 1.89
CA LEU A 12 18.23 -35.20 1.43
C LEU A 12 19.41 -34.30 1.05
N ILE A 13 20.45 -34.29 1.89
CA ILE A 13 21.69 -33.54 1.64
C ILE A 13 22.42 -34.06 0.39
N THR A 14 22.51 -35.38 0.20
CA THR A 14 23.17 -35.96 -0.99
C THR A 14 22.39 -35.71 -2.26
N THR A 15 21.06 -35.75 -2.23
CA THR A 15 20.22 -35.41 -3.39
C THR A 15 20.37 -33.94 -3.78
N ILE A 16 20.49 -33.04 -2.80
CA ILE A 16 20.66 -31.60 -3.01
C ILE A 16 22.08 -31.26 -3.48
N LEU A 17 23.12 -31.96 -3.00
CA LEU A 17 24.50 -31.72 -3.38
C LEU A 17 24.82 -32.19 -4.81
N ASN A 18 24.16 -33.24 -5.28
CA ASN A 18 24.36 -33.76 -6.66
C ASN A 18 23.66 -32.91 -7.73
N ALA A 19 22.70 -32.02 -7.33
CA ALA A 19 22.03 -31.11 -8.23
C ALA A 19 22.78 -29.76 -8.32
N GLN A 20 23.97 -29.75 -8.88
CA GLN A 20 24.81 -28.53 -8.91
C GLN A 20 24.21 -27.37 -9.71
N ASN A 21 23.19 -27.61 -10.56
CA ASN A 21 22.49 -26.58 -11.34
C ASN A 21 20.96 -26.71 -11.35
N ASP A 22 20.36 -27.66 -10.64
CA ASP A 22 18.92 -27.90 -10.76
C ASP A 22 18.09 -27.22 -9.70
N SER A 23 16.93 -26.69 -10.13
CA SER A 23 15.90 -26.16 -9.25
C SER A 23 15.32 -27.24 -8.35
N LEU A 24 14.98 -26.89 -7.12
CA LEU A 24 14.22 -27.77 -6.23
C LEU A 24 12.76 -27.84 -6.69
N THR A 25 12.22 -29.05 -6.80
CA THR A 25 10.84 -29.28 -7.21
C THR A 25 10.02 -29.94 -6.10
N PRO A 26 8.70 -29.74 -6.01
CA PRO A 26 7.84 -30.41 -5.02
C PRO A 26 7.92 -31.94 -5.11
N LYS A 27 8.16 -32.52 -6.30
CA LYS A 27 8.34 -33.97 -6.50
C LYS A 27 9.55 -34.51 -5.77
N MET A 28 10.65 -33.75 -5.73
CA MET A 28 11.86 -34.13 -4.95
C MET A 28 11.57 -34.28 -3.45
N PHE A 29 10.56 -33.57 -2.98
CA PHE A 29 10.11 -33.58 -1.58
C PHE A 29 8.96 -34.56 -1.34
N GLY A 30 8.57 -35.35 -2.33
CA GLY A 30 7.58 -36.41 -2.20
C GLY A 30 6.15 -36.02 -2.52
N LEU A 31 5.92 -34.98 -3.35
CA LEU A 31 4.58 -34.54 -3.71
C LEU A 31 3.71 -35.68 -4.28
N ASP A 32 4.30 -36.53 -5.14
CA ASP A 32 3.60 -37.68 -5.74
C ASP A 32 3.17 -38.76 -4.73
N LYS A 33 3.68 -38.69 -3.50
CA LYS A 33 3.41 -39.63 -2.41
C LYS A 33 2.56 -39.00 -1.29
N ALA A 34 2.21 -37.73 -1.41
CA ALA A 34 1.43 -37.02 -0.42
C ALA A 34 0.00 -37.59 -0.36
N LYS A 35 -0.45 -37.94 0.84
CA LYS A 35 -1.76 -38.56 1.09
C LYS A 35 -2.82 -37.56 1.50
N SER A 36 -2.44 -36.33 1.82
CA SER A 36 -3.35 -35.25 2.25
C SER A 36 -2.87 -33.88 1.83
N ASP A 37 -3.77 -32.91 1.86
CA ASP A 37 -3.47 -31.52 1.55
C ASP A 37 -2.57 -30.88 2.61
N VAL A 38 -2.67 -31.32 3.87
CA VAL A 38 -1.75 -30.96 4.94
C VAL A 38 -0.31 -31.45 4.63
N GLU A 39 -0.13 -32.67 4.15
CA GLU A 39 1.20 -33.15 3.74
C GLU A 39 1.75 -32.33 2.58
N ARG A 40 0.93 -31.94 1.62
CA ARG A 40 1.31 -31.07 0.51
C ARG A 40 1.78 -29.69 1.00
N TYR A 41 1.12 -29.11 1.99
CA TYR A 41 1.57 -27.88 2.62
C TYR A 41 3.00 -28.03 3.19
N TYR A 42 3.27 -29.08 3.96
CA TYR A 42 4.59 -29.32 4.54
C TYR A 42 5.65 -29.60 3.48
N ILE A 43 5.29 -30.20 2.36
CA ILE A 43 6.21 -30.42 1.23
C ILE A 43 6.64 -29.07 0.66
N LEU A 44 5.72 -28.16 0.38
CA LEU A 44 6.04 -26.83 -0.08
C LEU A 44 6.90 -26.07 0.95
N TYR A 45 6.51 -26.11 2.23
CA TYR A 45 7.28 -25.49 3.30
C TYR A 45 8.72 -26.00 3.36
N LYS A 46 8.92 -27.33 3.34
CA LYS A 46 10.25 -27.95 3.38
C LYS A 46 11.08 -27.61 2.15
N MET A 47 10.47 -27.64 0.97
CA MET A 47 11.12 -27.29 -0.28
C MET A 47 11.66 -25.86 -0.25
N HIS A 48 10.81 -24.88 0.06
CA HIS A 48 11.21 -23.48 0.13
C HIS A 48 12.23 -23.23 1.25
N LYS A 49 12.07 -23.87 2.39
CA LYS A 49 13.06 -23.79 3.48
C LYS A 49 14.42 -24.33 3.05
N SER A 50 14.46 -25.43 2.29
CA SER A 50 15.69 -25.98 1.73
C SER A 50 16.27 -25.09 0.64
N ALA A 51 15.43 -24.54 -0.23
CA ALA A 51 15.83 -23.59 -1.25
C ALA A 51 16.56 -22.39 -0.62
N ASN A 52 16.02 -21.84 0.46
CA ASN A 52 16.64 -20.76 1.21
C ASN A 52 17.99 -21.16 1.82
N LEU A 53 18.04 -22.32 2.47
CA LEU A 53 19.26 -22.78 3.13
C LEU A 53 20.41 -23.03 2.14
N PHE A 54 20.11 -23.52 0.95
CA PHE A 54 21.09 -23.89 -0.05
C PHE A 54 21.23 -22.89 -1.20
N ASN A 55 20.52 -21.77 -1.12
CA ASN A 55 20.43 -20.73 -2.16
C ASN A 55 20.12 -21.33 -3.54
N LYS A 56 19.11 -22.20 -3.60
CA LYS A 56 18.68 -22.88 -4.83
C LYS A 56 17.37 -22.28 -5.34
N PRO A 57 17.19 -22.19 -6.67
CA PRO A 57 15.91 -21.83 -7.24
C PRO A 57 14.86 -22.92 -6.98
N VAL A 58 13.59 -22.54 -7.03
CA VAL A 58 12.43 -23.43 -6.93
C VAL A 58 11.77 -23.51 -8.31
N SER A 59 11.30 -24.70 -8.69
CA SER A 59 10.52 -24.90 -9.92
C SER A 59 9.24 -25.67 -9.66
N TYR A 60 8.16 -25.15 -10.19
CA TYR A 60 6.83 -25.76 -10.20
C TYR A 60 6.47 -26.37 -11.55
N ASN A 61 7.44 -26.55 -12.44
CA ASN A 61 7.22 -27.06 -13.78
C ASN A 61 6.49 -28.42 -13.77
N GLY A 62 5.40 -28.49 -14.55
CA GLY A 62 4.55 -29.67 -14.63
C GLY A 62 3.57 -29.84 -13.47
N ILE A 63 3.42 -28.78 -12.62
CA ILE A 63 2.39 -28.75 -11.57
C ILE A 63 1.41 -27.62 -11.95
N GLY A 64 0.28 -27.97 -12.54
CA GLY A 64 -0.72 -26.97 -12.96
C GLY A 64 -1.59 -26.50 -11.79
N GLU A 65 -2.02 -27.45 -10.94
CA GLU A 65 -2.94 -27.19 -9.82
C GLU A 65 -2.52 -28.01 -8.60
N LEU A 66 -2.69 -27.42 -7.40
CA LEU A 66 -2.32 -28.05 -6.14
C LEU A 66 -3.26 -27.61 -5.02
N ASP A 67 -3.87 -28.58 -4.36
CA ASP A 67 -4.66 -28.35 -3.15
C ASP A 67 -3.76 -28.48 -1.92
N ILE A 68 -3.88 -27.53 -0.98
CA ILE A 68 -3.20 -27.56 0.31
C ILE A 68 -4.17 -27.17 1.44
N GLU A 69 -3.93 -27.75 2.61
CA GLU A 69 -4.62 -27.35 3.85
C GLU A 69 -3.61 -26.82 4.85
N ILE A 70 -3.91 -25.67 5.45
CA ILE A 70 -3.07 -25.02 6.46
C ILE A 70 -3.19 -25.78 7.79
N PRO A 71 -2.11 -26.41 8.28
CA PRO A 71 -2.15 -27.13 9.56
C PRO A 71 -2.13 -26.20 10.78
N ALA A 72 -2.52 -26.72 11.94
CA ALA A 72 -2.60 -25.95 13.18
C ALA A 72 -1.25 -25.36 13.64
N ASP A 73 -0.15 -26.07 13.38
CA ASP A 73 1.22 -25.66 13.70
C ASP A 73 1.93 -24.95 12.52
N ALA A 74 1.18 -24.58 11.47
CA ALA A 74 1.74 -23.97 10.29
C ALA A 74 2.60 -22.74 10.59
N ARG A 75 3.66 -22.57 9.80
CA ARG A 75 4.47 -21.36 9.70
C ARG A 75 4.45 -20.90 8.25
N PRO A 76 4.51 -19.60 7.96
CA PRO A 76 4.55 -19.13 6.58
C PRO A 76 5.61 -19.84 5.75
N ILE A 77 5.26 -20.18 4.50
CA ILE A 77 6.22 -20.74 3.53
C ILE A 77 7.25 -19.65 3.22
N PRO A 78 8.54 -19.84 3.52
CA PRO A 78 9.51 -18.78 3.39
C PRO A 78 9.99 -18.64 1.96
N LEU A 79 9.85 -17.46 1.37
CA LEU A 79 10.48 -17.09 0.10
C LEU A 79 11.79 -16.35 0.38
N ASN A 80 12.88 -16.67 -0.27
CA ASN A 80 14.19 -16.03 -0.04
C ASN A 80 14.83 -15.41 -1.28
N GLY A 81 14.25 -15.60 -2.41
CA GLY A 81 14.75 -15.08 -3.67
C GLY A 81 13.62 -14.97 -4.67
N SER A 82 13.99 -14.91 -5.93
CA SER A 82 12.98 -14.95 -6.99
C SER A 82 12.28 -16.30 -7.00
N CYS A 83 10.97 -16.26 -7.14
CA CYS A 83 10.10 -17.42 -7.27
C CYS A 83 9.11 -17.21 -8.41
N ASP A 84 9.32 -17.90 -9.52
CA ASP A 84 8.32 -18.03 -10.57
C ASP A 84 7.49 -19.29 -10.29
N PHE A 85 6.22 -19.12 -10.01
CA PHE A 85 5.29 -20.22 -9.74
C PHE A 85 4.81 -20.93 -11.01
N GLN A 86 5.21 -20.44 -12.19
CA GLN A 86 4.97 -21.10 -13.48
C GLN A 86 3.46 -21.38 -13.72
N HIS A 87 2.61 -20.40 -13.42
CA HIS A 87 1.15 -20.47 -13.54
C HIS A 87 0.48 -21.51 -12.64
N LEU A 88 1.10 -21.84 -11.51
CA LEU A 88 0.47 -22.69 -10.50
C LEU A 88 -0.86 -22.11 -10.05
N VAL A 89 -1.89 -22.95 -10.00
CA VAL A 89 -3.15 -22.69 -9.29
C VAL A 89 -3.08 -23.36 -7.93
N LEU A 90 -3.08 -22.58 -6.87
CA LEU A 90 -2.99 -23.07 -5.50
C LEU A 90 -4.34 -22.90 -4.81
N ASN A 91 -5.02 -24.01 -4.55
CA ASN A 91 -6.24 -24.03 -3.77
C ASN A 91 -5.91 -24.19 -2.29
N VAL A 92 -6.29 -23.21 -1.48
CA VAL A 92 -5.88 -23.13 -0.07
C VAL A 92 -7.08 -23.23 0.84
N THR A 93 -7.14 -24.27 1.65
CA THR A 93 -8.11 -24.43 2.73
C THR A 93 -7.44 -24.08 4.07
N ASN A 94 -8.12 -23.30 4.90
CA ASN A 94 -7.63 -22.91 6.22
C ASN A 94 -8.71 -23.06 7.29
N ASN A 95 -8.56 -24.07 8.12
CA ASN A 95 -9.47 -24.39 9.24
C ASN A 95 -8.79 -24.24 10.61
N SER A 96 -7.58 -23.71 10.68
CA SER A 96 -6.72 -23.83 11.85
C SER A 96 -6.35 -22.51 12.50
N LYS A 97 -5.90 -21.50 11.75
CA LYS A 97 -5.46 -20.21 12.29
C LYS A 97 -5.29 -19.14 11.21
N ALA A 98 -5.34 -17.87 11.63
CA ALA A 98 -4.93 -16.78 10.77
C ALA A 98 -3.42 -16.81 10.51
N ILE A 99 -2.99 -16.79 9.23
CA ILE A 99 -1.59 -16.91 8.83
C ILE A 99 -1.33 -16.24 7.49
N TYR A 100 -0.11 -15.72 7.28
CA TYR A 100 0.42 -15.45 5.95
C TYR A 100 0.88 -16.76 5.30
N LEU A 101 0.41 -17.03 4.08
CA LEU A 101 0.79 -18.24 3.36
C LEU A 101 2.27 -18.20 2.97
N PHE A 102 2.69 -17.09 2.36
CA PHE A 102 4.08 -16.86 1.98
C PHE A 102 4.67 -15.71 2.76
N SER A 103 5.91 -15.89 3.23
CA SER A 103 6.69 -14.83 3.88
C SER A 103 7.98 -14.57 3.14
N PHE A 104 8.19 -13.31 2.77
CA PHE A 104 9.41 -12.84 2.15
C PHE A 104 10.01 -11.76 3.04
N THR A 105 10.75 -12.20 4.06
CA THR A 105 11.20 -11.34 5.16
C THR A 105 12.71 -11.46 5.35
N GLN A 106 13.35 -10.29 5.52
CA GLN A 106 14.78 -10.21 5.85
C GLN A 106 14.95 -9.72 7.29
N SER A 107 15.95 -10.24 8.00
CA SER A 107 16.32 -9.78 9.33
C SER A 107 16.95 -8.39 9.29
N THR A 108 16.82 -7.66 10.38
CA THR A 108 17.41 -6.33 10.55
C THR A 108 18.26 -6.27 11.80
N ASP A 109 19.27 -5.41 11.77
CA ASP A 109 20.09 -5.07 12.91
C ASP A 109 19.79 -3.65 13.39
N THR A 110 19.85 -3.41 14.69
CA THR A 110 19.75 -2.05 15.25
C THR A 110 21.05 -1.31 15.08
N ILE A 111 20.95 -0.03 14.70
CA ILE A 111 22.10 0.89 14.62
C ILE A 111 21.76 2.23 15.27
N HIS A 112 22.79 3.02 15.55
CA HIS A 112 22.65 4.40 16.01
C HIS A 112 22.94 5.36 14.86
N VAL A 113 22.01 6.26 14.61
CA VAL A 113 22.16 7.37 13.66
C VAL A 113 21.67 8.65 14.32
N SER A 114 22.31 9.78 14.01
CA SER A 114 21.83 11.08 14.47
C SER A 114 20.72 11.61 13.57
N LYS A 115 19.90 12.52 14.10
CA LYS A 115 18.88 13.23 13.32
C LYS A 115 19.50 14.00 12.16
N GLU A 116 20.66 14.62 12.39
CA GLU A 116 21.41 15.38 11.40
C GLU A 116 21.91 14.49 10.25
N GLN A 117 22.45 13.31 10.55
CA GLN A 117 22.86 12.33 9.54
C GLN A 117 21.67 11.92 8.65
N VAL A 118 20.49 11.72 9.27
CA VAL A 118 19.27 11.35 8.53
C VAL A 118 18.82 12.50 7.62
N ASP A 119 18.76 13.72 8.14
CA ASP A 119 18.28 14.88 7.38
C ASP A 119 19.24 15.28 6.26
N ASN A 120 20.57 15.13 6.48
CA ASN A 120 21.60 15.35 5.48
C ASN A 120 21.79 14.17 4.53
N GLY A 121 21.31 12.99 4.90
CA GLY A 121 21.48 11.76 4.11
C GLY A 121 22.92 11.26 4.04
N ASP A 122 23.77 11.62 5.02
CA ASP A 122 25.17 11.24 5.08
C ASP A 122 25.44 10.33 6.29
N PHE A 123 25.93 9.13 6.00
CA PHE A 123 26.23 8.06 6.95
C PHE A 123 27.70 7.65 6.91
N SER A 124 28.59 8.54 6.47
CA SER A 124 30.03 8.27 6.30
C SER A 124 30.69 7.79 7.59
N ASP A 125 30.23 8.27 8.74
CA ASP A 125 30.76 7.96 10.07
C ASP A 125 30.22 6.64 10.64
N ILE A 126 29.26 5.98 9.96
CA ILE A 126 28.69 4.74 10.45
C ILE A 126 29.57 3.56 10.04
N ALA A 127 30.43 3.12 10.95
CA ALA A 127 31.43 2.06 10.72
C ALA A 127 30.80 0.73 10.24
N ARG A 128 29.53 0.47 10.63
CA ARG A 128 28.81 -0.76 10.25
C ARG A 128 28.31 -0.75 8.79
N MET A 129 28.29 0.41 8.15
CA MET A 129 27.94 0.54 6.74
C MET A 129 29.21 0.47 5.88
N ASP A 130 29.38 -0.65 5.17
CA ASP A 130 30.44 -0.78 4.17
C ASP A 130 30.14 0.12 2.97
N SER A 131 31.15 0.85 2.49
CA SER A 131 31.02 1.72 1.32
C SER A 131 30.81 0.98 0.00
N ALA A 132 31.09 -0.33 -0.04
CA ALA A 132 30.87 -1.17 -1.22
C ALA A 132 29.44 -1.74 -1.31
N SER A 133 28.67 -1.65 -0.24
CA SER A 133 27.36 -2.26 -0.10
C SER A 133 26.25 -1.23 -0.03
N ALA A 134 25.05 -1.60 -0.53
CA ALA A 134 23.83 -0.84 -0.33
C ALA A 134 23.05 -1.39 0.88
N TYR A 135 22.33 -0.50 1.55
CA TYR A 135 21.55 -0.82 2.74
C TYR A 135 20.18 -0.19 2.70
N LEU A 136 19.23 -0.89 3.29
CA LEU A 136 17.92 -0.35 3.63
C LEU A 136 17.98 0.12 5.08
N LEU A 137 17.86 1.42 5.30
CA LEU A 137 17.78 2.03 6.62
C LEU A 137 16.33 2.30 6.96
N ILE A 138 15.86 1.66 8.00
CA ILE A 138 14.48 1.72 8.49
C ILE A 138 14.46 2.62 9.71
N LEU A 139 13.77 3.74 9.59
CA LEU A 139 13.68 4.77 10.63
C LEU A 139 12.30 4.75 11.27
N GLN A 140 12.26 5.04 12.55
CA GLN A 140 11.02 5.26 13.29
C GLN A 140 11.23 6.40 14.30
N ASP A 141 10.26 7.30 14.35
CA ASP A 141 10.14 8.24 15.45
C ASP A 141 9.23 7.63 16.51
N ASP A 142 9.80 7.23 17.65
CA ASP A 142 9.06 6.56 18.73
C ASP A 142 8.13 7.52 19.49
N SER A 143 8.19 8.80 19.22
CA SER A 143 7.17 9.73 19.68
C SER A 143 5.90 9.58 18.85
N VAL A 144 4.74 9.67 19.51
CA VAL A 144 3.45 9.60 18.84
C VAL A 144 3.17 10.93 18.14
N TRP A 145 3.12 10.92 16.82
CA TRP A 145 2.87 12.10 16.00
C TRP A 145 1.39 12.30 15.70
N VAL A 146 0.66 11.22 15.49
CA VAL A 146 -0.78 11.22 15.25
C VAL A 146 -1.46 10.53 16.42
N ASN A 147 -2.36 11.26 17.06
CA ASN A 147 -3.09 10.72 18.18
C ASN A 147 -4.06 9.64 17.75
N GLN A 148 -4.47 8.95 18.76
CA GLN A 148 -5.47 7.92 18.75
C GLN A 148 -6.74 8.35 18.02
N ARG A 149 -7.11 7.60 16.99
CA ARG A 149 -8.44 7.68 16.39
C ARG A 149 -9.50 7.30 17.43
N GLN A 150 -10.65 7.97 17.43
CA GLN A 150 -11.76 7.61 18.29
C GLN A 150 -12.08 6.10 18.17
N GLY A 151 -12.04 5.38 19.28
CA GLY A 151 -12.27 3.93 19.33
C GLY A 151 -11.02 3.05 19.17
N HIS A 152 -9.82 3.63 19.00
CA HIS A 152 -8.56 2.90 18.97
C HIS A 152 -7.68 3.24 20.19
N SER A 153 -6.92 2.27 20.68
CA SER A 153 -6.10 2.40 21.89
C SER A 153 -4.67 2.87 21.64
N TYR A 154 -4.29 3.15 20.40
CA TYR A 154 -2.91 3.48 20.02
C TYR A 154 -2.87 4.65 19.03
N GLY A 155 -1.80 5.42 19.09
CA GLY A 155 -1.47 6.43 18.10
C GLY A 155 -0.58 5.88 16.98
N HIS A 156 -0.29 6.72 16.00
CA HIS A 156 0.59 6.37 14.89
C HIS A 156 1.94 7.07 15.05
N THR A 157 3.01 6.29 15.01
CA THR A 157 4.38 6.78 14.94
C THR A 157 4.76 7.01 13.49
N ARG A 158 5.62 7.99 13.27
CA ARG A 158 6.19 8.24 11.95
C ARG A 158 7.29 7.24 11.66
N LYS A 159 7.29 6.73 10.44
CA LYS A 159 8.33 5.85 9.93
C LYS A 159 8.81 6.38 8.58
N ASP A 160 10.06 6.11 8.26
CA ASP A 160 10.66 6.40 6.98
C ASP A 160 11.62 5.30 6.57
N ILE A 161 11.88 5.22 5.28
CA ILE A 161 12.86 4.31 4.71
C ILE A 161 13.84 5.10 3.86
N LEU A 162 15.13 4.85 4.08
CA LEU A 162 16.18 5.35 3.22
C LEU A 162 16.91 4.19 2.56
N LEU A 163 17.07 4.28 1.25
CA LEU A 163 18.02 3.44 0.52
C LEU A 163 19.38 4.14 0.54
N VAL A 164 20.35 3.53 1.19
CA VAL A 164 21.70 4.06 1.35
C VAL A 164 22.66 3.29 0.45
N ASP A 165 23.33 3.99 -0.45
CA ASP A 165 24.38 3.43 -1.30
C ASP A 165 25.66 4.25 -1.09
N LYS A 166 26.80 3.57 -0.97
CA LYS A 166 28.09 4.22 -0.70
C LYS A 166 28.04 5.20 0.48
N ARG A 167 27.28 4.83 1.52
CA ARG A 167 27.04 5.62 2.75
C ARG A 167 26.22 6.90 2.54
N HIS A 168 25.60 7.11 1.40
CA HIS A 168 24.72 8.26 1.15
C HIS A 168 23.29 7.80 0.83
N ALA A 169 22.31 8.52 1.36
CA ALA A 169 20.92 8.26 1.06
C ALA A 169 20.59 8.64 -0.39
N LEU A 170 19.91 7.75 -1.10
CA LEU A 170 19.42 7.97 -2.47
C LEU A 170 18.06 8.68 -2.49
N ASN A 171 17.39 8.76 -1.35
CA ASN A 171 16.08 9.40 -1.21
C ASN A 171 16.00 10.23 0.06
N ARG A 172 14.89 10.91 0.22
CA ARG A 172 14.60 11.76 1.38
C ARG A 172 13.47 11.18 2.22
N THR A 173 13.49 11.51 3.48
CA THR A 173 12.37 11.27 4.40
C THR A 173 11.13 12.06 4.02
N ILE A 174 9.97 11.63 4.49
CA ILE A 174 8.69 12.32 4.25
C ILE A 174 8.77 13.77 4.74
N MET A 175 9.36 13.98 5.91
CA MET A 175 9.65 15.28 6.51
C MET A 175 10.93 15.22 7.37
N PRO A 176 11.57 16.34 7.72
CA PRO A 176 12.78 16.35 8.54
C PRO A 176 12.61 15.69 9.90
N TYR A 177 13.68 15.13 10.44
CA TYR A 177 13.77 14.56 11.79
C TYR A 177 14.36 15.52 12.83
N ASN A 178 14.88 16.63 12.38
CA ASN A 178 15.57 17.61 13.26
C ASN A 178 14.55 18.43 14.07
N THR A 179 13.78 17.77 14.91
CA THR A 179 12.93 18.40 15.92
C THR A 179 13.35 17.94 17.31
N GLU A 180 13.22 18.80 18.32
CA GLU A 180 13.64 18.49 19.70
C GLU A 180 12.90 17.26 20.25
N GLU A 181 11.64 17.08 19.86
CA GLU A 181 10.77 16.02 20.37
C GLU A 181 10.97 14.66 19.71
N THR A 182 11.67 14.59 18.58
CA THR A 182 11.88 13.33 17.84
C THR A 182 12.73 12.34 18.65
N LYS A 183 12.22 11.13 18.83
CA LYS A 183 12.91 9.98 19.43
C LYS A 183 13.23 8.97 18.34
N LEU A 184 14.37 9.15 17.70
CA LEU A 184 14.78 8.38 16.54
C LEU A 184 15.28 6.99 16.94
N SER A 185 14.67 5.95 16.39
CA SER A 185 15.20 4.60 16.35
C SER A 185 15.52 4.19 14.91
N ALA A 186 16.56 3.40 14.71
CA ALA A 186 17.03 3.00 13.41
C ALA A 186 17.41 1.53 13.34
N ARG A 187 17.04 0.88 12.25
CA ARG A 187 17.43 -0.50 11.92
C ARG A 187 17.98 -0.54 10.50
N ILE A 188 18.82 -1.53 10.23
CA ILE A 188 19.48 -1.68 8.94
C ILE A 188 19.41 -3.13 8.47
N CYS A 189 19.26 -3.32 7.18
CA CYS A 189 19.50 -4.59 6.51
C CYS A 189 20.17 -4.37 5.14
N PRO A 190 20.90 -5.38 4.61
CA PRO A 190 21.49 -5.30 3.29
C PRO A 190 20.41 -5.06 2.21
N ALA A 191 20.67 -4.17 1.27
CA ALA A 191 19.83 -3.96 0.09
C ALA A 191 20.54 -4.57 -1.13
N THR A 192 19.89 -5.53 -1.78
CA THR A 192 20.40 -6.09 -3.02
C THR A 192 20.00 -5.22 -4.21
N ARG A 193 20.86 -5.11 -5.22
CA ARG A 193 20.54 -4.44 -6.48
C ARG A 193 19.68 -5.30 -7.40
N ASP A 194 19.72 -6.61 -7.20
CA ASP A 194 18.98 -7.56 -8.02
C ASP A 194 17.48 -7.48 -7.73
N VAL A 195 16.69 -7.57 -8.79
CA VAL A 195 15.23 -7.62 -8.69
C VAL A 195 14.82 -9.03 -8.25
N LYS A 196 14.03 -9.09 -7.20
CA LYS A 196 13.46 -10.32 -6.67
C LYS A 196 12.05 -10.50 -7.23
N LEU A 197 11.88 -11.48 -8.10
CA LEU A 197 10.62 -11.73 -8.79
C LEU A 197 9.74 -12.71 -8.00
N ILE A 198 8.47 -12.37 -7.80
CA ILE A 198 7.41 -13.26 -7.33
C ILE A 198 6.31 -13.25 -8.39
N ALA A 199 6.15 -14.33 -9.15
CA ALA A 199 5.31 -14.25 -10.34
C ALA A 199 4.50 -15.52 -10.66
N ASN A 200 3.46 -15.32 -11.48
CA ASN A 200 2.69 -16.37 -12.14
C ASN A 200 2.00 -17.33 -11.17
N LEU A 201 1.15 -16.80 -10.28
CA LEU A 201 0.44 -17.58 -9.28
C LEU A 201 -1.04 -17.21 -9.22
N THR A 202 -1.89 -18.21 -9.18
CA THR A 202 -3.29 -18.05 -8.78
C THR A 202 -3.51 -18.68 -7.41
N ILE A 203 -4.09 -17.94 -6.47
CA ILE A 203 -4.46 -18.44 -5.14
C ILE A 203 -5.97 -18.41 -5.01
N ASN A 204 -6.57 -19.57 -4.88
CA ASN A 204 -7.99 -19.73 -4.56
C ASN A 204 -8.10 -20.02 -3.05
N ARG A 205 -8.72 -19.12 -2.29
CA ARG A 205 -8.87 -19.26 -0.85
C ARG A 205 -10.22 -19.87 -0.51
N ALA A 206 -10.21 -20.88 0.36
CA ALA A 206 -11.40 -21.46 0.97
C ALA A 206 -11.23 -21.38 2.50
N ASP A 207 -11.22 -20.15 3.05
CA ASP A 207 -11.07 -19.94 4.48
C ASP A 207 -12.35 -20.34 5.21
N SER A 208 -12.19 -20.91 6.41
CA SER A 208 -13.31 -21.05 7.34
C SER A 208 -13.71 -19.67 7.89
N ASN A 209 -14.90 -19.62 8.48
CA ASN A 209 -15.41 -18.40 9.10
C ASN A 209 -14.55 -17.86 10.26
N GLN A 210 -13.66 -18.64 10.81
CA GLN A 210 -12.83 -18.25 11.95
C GLN A 210 -11.40 -17.89 11.58
N TYR A 211 -10.87 -18.43 10.49
CA TYR A 211 -9.44 -18.32 10.18
C TYR A 211 -9.25 -17.79 8.76
N LYS A 212 -8.24 -16.96 8.61
CA LYS A 212 -7.95 -16.28 7.34
C LYS A 212 -6.54 -16.55 6.87
N THR A 213 -6.42 -16.81 5.59
CA THR A 213 -5.16 -16.87 4.91
C THR A 213 -4.86 -15.51 4.28
N TYR A 214 -3.84 -14.83 4.76
CA TYR A 214 -3.20 -13.73 4.05
C TYR A 214 -2.22 -14.32 3.07
N CYS A 215 -2.13 -13.79 1.84
CA CYS A 215 -1.37 -14.47 0.82
C CYS A 215 0.13 -14.19 0.91
N PHE A 216 0.51 -12.93 1.05
CA PHE A 216 1.92 -12.55 1.06
C PHE A 216 2.26 -11.58 2.18
N ASP A 217 3.39 -11.83 2.84
CA ASP A 217 4.03 -10.93 3.79
C ASP A 217 5.45 -10.59 3.32
N VAL A 218 5.62 -9.36 2.81
CA VAL A 218 6.88 -8.86 2.27
C VAL A 218 7.44 -7.83 3.24
N GLN A 219 8.58 -8.13 3.89
CA GLN A 219 9.14 -7.26 4.90
C GLN A 219 10.64 -7.04 4.74
N ASN A 220 11.07 -5.79 4.95
CA ASN A 220 12.48 -5.39 4.96
C ASN A 220 13.19 -5.76 3.64
N GLN A 221 12.53 -5.50 2.51
CA GLN A 221 13.02 -5.89 1.19
C GLN A 221 13.29 -4.68 0.31
N CYS A 222 14.23 -4.86 -0.62
CA CYS A 222 14.48 -3.91 -1.69
C CYS A 222 14.36 -4.60 -3.05
N ASN A 223 13.89 -3.86 -4.06
CA ASN A 223 13.77 -4.31 -5.45
C ASN A 223 12.90 -5.57 -5.62
N VAL A 224 11.67 -5.51 -5.12
CA VAL A 224 10.68 -6.59 -5.26
C VAL A 224 9.76 -6.33 -6.43
N ASP A 225 9.61 -7.30 -7.31
CA ASP A 225 8.63 -7.29 -8.42
C ASP A 225 7.65 -8.46 -8.22
N MET A 226 6.40 -8.13 -7.92
CA MET A 226 5.30 -9.10 -7.86
C MET A 226 4.45 -8.94 -9.11
N SER A 227 4.31 -10.01 -9.91
CA SER A 227 3.63 -9.88 -11.20
C SER A 227 2.78 -11.10 -11.58
N ASN A 228 1.71 -10.82 -12.32
CA ASN A 228 0.79 -11.85 -12.80
C ASN A 228 0.29 -12.76 -11.66
N ILE A 229 -0.30 -12.12 -10.64
CA ILE A 229 -0.83 -12.80 -9.45
C ILE A 229 -2.34 -12.58 -9.39
N THR A 230 -3.09 -13.67 -9.29
CA THR A 230 -4.54 -13.63 -9.06
C THR A 230 -4.86 -14.19 -7.67
N ILE A 231 -5.62 -13.44 -6.88
CA ILE A 231 -6.08 -13.85 -5.56
C ILE A 231 -7.60 -13.86 -5.57
N ASN A 232 -8.18 -15.04 -5.43
CA ASN A 232 -9.62 -15.25 -5.34
C ASN A 232 -10.00 -15.52 -3.89
N THR A 233 -10.84 -14.64 -3.34
CA THR A 233 -11.32 -14.73 -1.96
C THR A 233 -12.83 -14.90 -1.98
N PRO A 234 -13.38 -15.94 -1.34
CA PRO A 234 -14.81 -16.04 -1.17
C PRO A 234 -15.34 -14.88 -0.31
N PRO A 235 -16.59 -14.49 -0.48
CA PRO A 235 -17.23 -13.57 0.46
C PRO A 235 -17.16 -14.16 1.87
N ASN A 236 -16.62 -13.39 2.81
CA ASN A 236 -16.61 -13.80 4.21
C ASN A 236 -16.83 -12.58 5.13
N ASP A 237 -17.39 -12.86 6.30
CA ASP A 237 -17.84 -11.85 7.26
C ASP A 237 -16.73 -11.39 8.23
N PHE A 238 -15.50 -11.85 8.08
CA PHE A 238 -14.44 -11.62 9.05
C PHE A 238 -13.43 -10.57 8.58
N TYR A 239 -12.91 -9.86 9.58
CA TYR A 239 -11.80 -8.95 9.45
C TYR A 239 -10.56 -9.64 8.88
N ALA A 240 -10.00 -9.09 7.80
CA ALA A 240 -8.69 -9.46 7.28
C ALA A 240 -7.85 -8.20 7.14
N ASP A 241 -6.57 -8.27 7.54
CA ASP A 241 -5.65 -7.15 7.46
C ASP A 241 -5.36 -6.81 5.99
N ALA A 242 -4.73 -7.71 5.25
CA ALA A 242 -4.52 -7.57 3.81
C ALA A 242 -4.19 -8.90 3.12
N ALA A 243 -4.53 -9.03 1.84
CA ALA A 243 -4.07 -10.16 1.03
C ALA A 243 -2.57 -10.10 0.78
N ILE A 244 -2.07 -8.90 0.48
CA ILE A 244 -0.64 -8.62 0.29
C ILE A 244 -0.25 -7.54 1.29
N ARG A 245 0.69 -7.84 2.18
CA ARG A 245 1.32 -6.88 3.07
C ARG A 245 2.73 -6.57 2.59
N VAL A 246 3.04 -5.28 2.50
CA VAL A 246 4.38 -4.77 2.18
C VAL A 246 4.80 -3.82 3.28
N ASN A 247 5.87 -4.14 3.98
CA ASN A 247 6.30 -3.39 5.16
C ASN A 247 7.81 -3.16 5.17
N ASN A 248 8.24 -1.93 5.42
CA ASN A 248 9.65 -1.51 5.41
C ASN A 248 10.37 -1.90 4.11
N CYS A 249 9.84 -1.52 2.98
CA CYS A 249 10.35 -1.91 1.67
C CYS A 249 10.69 -0.72 0.79
N ALA A 250 11.64 -0.91 -0.13
CA ALA A 250 12.00 0.07 -1.13
C ALA A 250 11.95 -0.53 -2.54
N ASN A 251 11.58 0.28 -3.54
CA ASN A 251 11.49 -0.13 -4.94
C ASN A 251 10.57 -1.36 -5.13
N VAL A 252 9.33 -1.24 -4.72
CA VAL A 252 8.34 -2.33 -4.86
C VAL A 252 7.53 -2.11 -6.14
N ARG A 253 7.42 -3.14 -6.95
CA ARG A 253 6.56 -3.14 -8.14
C ARG A 253 5.49 -4.22 -8.03
N LEU A 254 4.23 -3.82 -8.20
CA LEU A 254 3.08 -4.71 -8.30
C LEU A 254 2.51 -4.59 -9.71
N ARG A 255 2.56 -5.65 -10.53
CA ARG A 255 2.11 -5.62 -11.92
C ARG A 255 1.13 -6.74 -12.22
N ASP A 256 0.08 -6.43 -12.99
CA ASP A 256 -0.90 -7.42 -13.43
C ASP A 256 -1.48 -8.23 -12.24
N ILE A 257 -1.83 -7.52 -11.17
CA ILE A 257 -2.40 -8.11 -9.97
C ILE A 257 -3.93 -8.06 -10.06
N VAL A 258 -4.57 -9.20 -9.85
CA VAL A 258 -6.03 -9.30 -9.77
C VAL A 258 -6.42 -9.77 -8.38
N ILE A 259 -7.26 -8.99 -7.68
CA ILE A 259 -7.81 -9.37 -6.38
C ILE A 259 -9.33 -9.42 -6.51
N ASN A 260 -9.87 -10.61 -6.50
CA ASN A 260 -11.30 -10.88 -6.56
C ASN A 260 -11.84 -11.21 -5.17
N GLY A 261 -13.06 -10.75 -4.88
CA GLY A 261 -13.74 -10.98 -3.62
C GLY A 261 -13.44 -9.89 -2.59
N THR A 262 -13.94 -10.09 -1.37
CA THR A 262 -13.88 -9.11 -0.30
C THR A 262 -12.98 -9.58 0.81
N TYR A 263 -12.05 -8.73 1.20
CA TYR A 263 -11.24 -8.93 2.40
C TYR A 263 -11.91 -8.40 3.66
N SER A 264 -13.02 -7.70 3.52
CA SER A 264 -13.80 -7.20 4.64
C SER A 264 -15.27 -7.18 4.28
N GLN A 265 -16.09 -7.52 5.22
CA GLN A 265 -17.50 -7.17 5.20
C GLN A 265 -17.78 -5.89 5.97
N THR A 266 -19.03 -5.65 6.19
CA THR A 266 -19.81 -4.53 6.68
C THR A 266 -19.16 -3.60 7.71
N ASP A 267 -18.12 -3.99 8.42
CA ASP A 267 -17.58 -3.23 9.57
C ASP A 267 -16.19 -2.62 9.37
N HIS A 268 -15.75 -2.42 8.14
CA HIS A 268 -14.73 -1.43 7.84
C HIS A 268 -13.26 -1.83 8.03
N TYR A 269 -12.87 -3.11 7.94
CA TYR A 269 -11.47 -3.43 8.17
C TYR A 269 -10.97 -4.56 7.26
N GLY A 270 -10.13 -4.24 6.31
CA GLY A 270 -9.46 -5.19 5.45
C GLY A 270 -9.17 -4.61 4.08
N TYR A 271 -7.93 -4.77 3.69
CA TYR A 271 -7.42 -4.24 2.44
C TYR A 271 -6.98 -5.37 1.52
N GLY A 272 -7.03 -5.16 0.22
CA GLY A 272 -6.37 -6.04 -0.74
C GLY A 272 -4.86 -5.97 -0.58
N VAL A 273 -4.33 -4.76 -0.47
CA VAL A 273 -2.91 -4.47 -0.26
C VAL A 273 -2.74 -3.50 0.89
N SER A 274 -1.87 -3.81 1.83
CA SER A 274 -1.44 -2.90 2.91
C SER A 274 0.04 -2.58 2.74
N MET A 275 0.36 -1.28 2.71
CA MET A 275 1.73 -0.81 2.66
C MET A 275 2.02 0.05 3.88
N ASP A 276 3.07 -0.27 4.63
CA ASP A 276 3.55 0.55 5.74
C ASP A 276 5.06 0.74 5.63
N ASN A 277 5.47 2.00 5.65
CA ASN A 277 6.86 2.37 5.52
C ASN A 277 7.49 1.88 4.20
N VAL A 278 7.01 2.42 3.09
CA VAL A 278 7.45 2.03 1.74
C VAL A 278 7.92 3.27 0.98
N TRP A 279 9.12 3.17 0.42
CA TRP A 279 9.63 4.17 -0.51
C TRP A 279 9.65 3.62 -1.93
N ARG A 280 9.15 4.43 -2.88
CA ARG A 280 9.11 4.18 -4.32
C ARG A 280 8.41 2.86 -4.67
N SER A 281 7.11 2.94 -4.76
CA SER A 281 6.30 1.83 -5.25
C SER A 281 5.60 2.17 -6.56
N THR A 282 5.60 1.21 -7.48
CA THR A 282 4.91 1.31 -8.77
C THR A 282 3.88 0.20 -8.86
N ILE A 283 2.62 0.58 -9.08
CA ILE A 283 1.49 -0.34 -9.21
C ILE A 283 0.93 -0.19 -10.62
N VAL A 284 0.98 -1.25 -11.43
CA VAL A 284 0.58 -1.20 -12.84
C VAL A 284 -0.46 -2.27 -13.13
N ASN A 285 -1.53 -1.89 -13.83
CA ASN A 285 -2.59 -2.78 -14.30
C ASN A 285 -3.20 -3.65 -13.18
N MET A 286 -3.42 -3.04 -12.00
CA MET A 286 -4.11 -3.75 -10.92
C MET A 286 -5.62 -3.68 -11.13
N LYS A 287 -6.29 -4.82 -10.99
CA LYS A 287 -7.75 -4.93 -11.03
C LYS A 287 -8.25 -5.44 -9.69
N ALA A 288 -8.89 -4.56 -8.94
CA ALA A 288 -9.32 -4.92 -7.61
C ALA A 288 -10.46 -4.02 -7.13
N ARG A 289 -11.61 -4.61 -6.85
CA ARG A 289 -12.81 -3.92 -6.39
C ARG A 289 -13.36 -4.63 -5.15
N ALA A 290 -12.66 -4.50 -4.04
CA ALA A 290 -13.13 -4.99 -2.75
C ALA A 290 -14.22 -4.08 -2.17
N ASN A 291 -15.07 -4.61 -1.30
CA ASN A 291 -16.16 -3.84 -0.70
C ASN A 291 -15.66 -2.68 0.17
N TRP A 292 -14.58 -2.87 0.94
CA TRP A 292 -14.00 -1.79 1.74
C TRP A 292 -12.95 -1.01 0.95
N GLY A 293 -11.74 -1.50 0.89
CA GLY A 293 -10.66 -0.79 0.23
C GLY A 293 -9.62 -1.74 -0.36
N ILE A 294 -9.01 -1.35 -1.47
CA ILE A 294 -7.91 -2.11 -2.00
C ILE A 294 -6.61 -1.74 -1.31
N PHE A 295 -6.38 -0.46 -1.09
CA PHE A 295 -5.16 0.00 -0.45
C PHE A 295 -5.43 0.60 0.92
N GLY A 296 -4.67 0.14 1.93
CA GLY A 296 -4.52 0.79 3.22
C GLY A 296 -3.04 1.07 3.48
N ASN A 297 -2.65 2.33 3.48
CA ASN A 297 -1.25 2.71 3.48
C ASN A 297 -0.92 3.66 4.62
N ASN A 298 0.30 3.49 5.15
CA ASN A 298 0.91 4.42 6.10
C ASN A 298 2.38 4.63 5.74
N ASN A 299 2.91 5.80 6.05
CA ASN A 299 4.33 6.11 5.89
C ASN A 299 4.86 5.75 4.49
N ILE A 300 4.20 6.24 3.46
CA ILE A 300 4.58 5.95 2.08
C ILE A 300 5.17 7.17 1.40
N ASN A 301 6.18 6.96 0.57
CA ASN A 301 6.88 8.03 -0.12
C ASN A 301 7.13 7.62 -1.58
N GLU A 302 6.78 8.48 -2.53
CA GLU A 302 6.92 8.27 -3.98
C GLU A 302 6.17 7.02 -4.46
N VAL A 303 4.86 7.16 -4.63
CA VAL A 303 3.99 6.09 -5.13
C VAL A 303 3.41 6.46 -6.49
N GLU A 304 3.47 5.52 -7.43
CA GLU A 304 2.88 5.65 -8.76
C GLU A 304 1.90 4.51 -9.04
N LEU A 305 0.67 4.86 -9.42
CA LEU A 305 -0.32 3.93 -9.96
C LEU A 305 -0.52 4.24 -11.44
N ASP A 306 -0.50 3.21 -12.29
CA ASP A 306 -0.81 3.34 -13.71
C ASP A 306 -1.78 2.26 -14.18
N SER A 307 -2.77 2.64 -14.95
CA SER A 307 -3.75 1.74 -15.60
C SER A 307 -4.48 0.82 -14.61
N CYS A 308 -4.74 1.30 -13.40
CA CYS A 308 -5.42 0.54 -12.36
C CYS A 308 -6.93 0.73 -12.38
N ASP A 309 -7.68 -0.34 -12.12
CA ASP A 309 -9.14 -0.31 -11.91
C ASP A 309 -9.45 -0.76 -10.48
N ILE A 310 -9.62 0.20 -9.59
CA ILE A 310 -9.72 -0.02 -8.15
C ILE A 310 -10.87 0.78 -7.53
N ASN A 311 -11.28 0.39 -6.34
CA ASN A 311 -12.33 1.12 -5.65
C ASN A 311 -11.81 2.26 -4.78
N ARG A 312 -10.59 2.15 -4.23
CA ARG A 312 -10.09 3.10 -3.22
C ARG A 312 -8.58 3.03 -3.06
N TYR A 313 -7.99 4.18 -2.78
CA TYR A 313 -6.59 4.31 -2.38
C TYR A 313 -6.49 5.18 -1.14
N ASP A 314 -5.90 4.66 -0.06
CA ASP A 314 -5.84 5.36 1.21
C ASP A 314 -4.43 5.60 1.71
N ILE A 315 -4.21 6.81 2.20
CA ILE A 315 -3.08 7.17 3.06
C ILE A 315 -3.66 7.65 4.38
N HIS A 316 -3.54 6.83 5.41
CA HIS A 316 -4.05 7.17 6.74
C HIS A 316 -3.12 8.14 7.47
N CYS A 317 -1.81 7.84 7.49
CA CYS A 317 -0.82 8.65 8.16
C CYS A 317 0.46 8.68 7.36
N TYR A 318 0.92 9.89 7.09
CA TYR A 318 2.16 10.23 6.42
C TYR A 318 2.32 9.61 5.02
N GLY A 319 2.28 10.47 4.06
CA GLY A 319 2.60 10.17 2.69
C GLY A 319 3.31 11.33 2.02
N ARG A 320 4.01 11.06 0.93
CA ARG A 320 4.64 12.08 0.10
C ARG A 320 4.66 11.67 -1.34
N ASN A 321 4.32 12.59 -2.23
CA ASN A 321 4.38 12.43 -3.67
C ASN A 321 3.67 11.18 -4.19
N VAL A 322 2.41 11.35 -4.54
CA VAL A 322 1.57 10.27 -5.10
C VAL A 322 1.14 10.66 -6.49
N MET A 323 1.33 9.78 -7.47
CA MET A 323 0.89 9.97 -8.84
C MET A 323 0.00 8.82 -9.28
N MET A 324 -1.12 9.14 -9.89
CA MET A 324 -2.07 8.17 -10.44
C MET A 324 -2.38 8.53 -11.89
N ARG A 325 -2.09 7.63 -12.81
CA ARG A 325 -2.31 7.82 -14.25
C ARG A 325 -3.24 6.76 -14.80
N ASN A 326 -4.10 7.12 -15.74
CA ASN A 326 -4.97 6.21 -16.46
C ASN A 326 -5.82 5.30 -15.55
N CYS A 327 -6.05 5.71 -14.30
CA CYS A 327 -6.73 4.89 -13.31
C CYS A 327 -8.25 5.12 -13.32
N THR A 328 -9.00 4.06 -13.03
CA THR A 328 -10.44 4.15 -12.76
C THR A 328 -10.70 3.90 -11.27
N PHE A 329 -11.42 4.82 -10.64
CA PHE A 329 -11.89 4.70 -9.26
C PHE A 329 -13.41 4.59 -9.23
N SER A 330 -13.94 3.67 -8.41
CA SER A 330 -15.38 3.38 -8.40
C SER A 330 -15.97 3.29 -7.00
N ASN A 331 -17.10 3.99 -6.79
CA ASN A 331 -18.05 3.81 -5.69
C ASN A 331 -17.64 4.23 -4.29
N LEU A 332 -16.42 4.64 -4.02
CA LEU A 332 -15.95 5.04 -2.69
C LEU A 332 -15.28 6.42 -2.72
N TYR A 333 -14.16 6.54 -2.07
CA TYR A 333 -13.32 7.74 -2.00
C TYR A 333 -11.85 7.32 -1.86
N ASN A 334 -10.94 8.20 -2.23
CA ASN A 334 -9.53 8.08 -1.85
C ASN A 334 -9.29 8.94 -0.60
N GLN A 335 -8.58 8.40 0.37
CA GLN A 335 -8.28 9.11 1.61
C GLN A 335 -6.83 9.57 1.64
N PHE A 336 -6.65 10.87 1.94
CA PHE A 336 -5.32 11.48 2.09
C PHE A 336 -5.27 12.26 3.38
N SER A 337 -4.81 11.66 4.46
CA SER A 337 -4.89 12.26 5.81
C SER A 337 -3.59 12.85 6.26
N SER A 338 -2.51 12.85 5.77
CA SER A 338 -1.26 13.50 6.19
C SER A 338 -0.24 13.40 5.06
N VAL A 339 -0.50 14.13 4.00
CA VAL A 339 0.31 14.04 2.79
C VAL A 339 1.13 15.31 2.60
N TYR A 340 2.34 15.14 2.13
CA TYR A 340 3.30 16.18 1.77
C TYR A 340 3.58 16.15 0.28
N GLY A 341 4.03 17.26 -0.29
CA GLY A 341 4.38 17.36 -1.69
C GLY A 341 3.15 17.30 -2.61
N ASN A 342 3.17 16.46 -3.63
CA ASN A 342 2.18 16.47 -4.70
C ASN A 342 1.31 15.21 -4.67
N VAL A 343 0.00 15.40 -4.90
CA VAL A 343 -0.93 14.33 -5.29
C VAL A 343 -1.44 14.65 -6.69
N VAL A 344 -1.14 13.80 -7.64
CA VAL A 344 -1.42 14.03 -9.06
C VAL A 344 -2.33 12.93 -9.60
N PHE A 345 -3.43 13.35 -10.22
CA PHE A 345 -4.29 12.48 -11.02
C PHE A 345 -4.19 12.92 -12.48
N ASP A 346 -3.78 12.03 -13.37
CA ASP A 346 -3.65 12.30 -14.79
C ASP A 346 -4.44 11.26 -15.61
N HIS A 347 -5.35 11.71 -16.48
CA HIS A 347 -6.27 10.87 -17.26
C HIS A 347 -7.07 9.86 -16.42
N CYS A 348 -7.38 10.20 -15.18
CA CYS A 348 -8.15 9.35 -14.28
C CYS A 348 -9.67 9.50 -14.46
N VAL A 349 -10.40 8.42 -14.20
CA VAL A 349 -11.87 8.38 -14.24
C VAL A 349 -12.44 8.06 -12.86
N PHE A 350 -13.27 8.97 -12.35
CA PHE A 350 -13.95 8.84 -11.07
C PHE A 350 -15.44 8.49 -11.29
N LYS A 351 -15.80 7.22 -11.08
CA LYS A 351 -17.17 6.72 -11.27
C LYS A 351 -17.91 6.67 -9.94
N ASN A 352 -18.87 7.60 -9.71
CA ASN A 352 -19.55 7.69 -8.42
C ASN A 352 -18.60 7.69 -7.23
N HIS A 353 -17.49 8.43 -7.34
CA HIS A 353 -16.36 8.40 -6.43
C HIS A 353 -16.05 9.80 -5.93
N ILE A 354 -15.68 9.93 -4.67
CA ILE A 354 -15.14 11.17 -4.12
C ILE A 354 -13.62 11.16 -4.34
N PRO A 355 -13.08 12.04 -5.17
CA PRO A 355 -11.65 11.99 -5.52
C PRO A 355 -10.74 12.08 -4.32
N VAL A 356 -11.07 12.94 -3.34
CA VAL A 356 -10.26 13.16 -2.14
C VAL A 356 -11.13 13.27 -0.90
N LEU A 357 -10.90 12.41 0.07
CA LEU A 357 -11.39 12.55 1.43
C LEU A 357 -10.23 13.01 2.32
N LEU A 358 -10.44 14.12 3.04
CA LEU A 358 -9.59 14.59 4.13
C LEU A 358 -10.27 14.26 5.45
N GLU A 359 -9.65 13.43 6.26
CA GLU A 359 -10.24 12.98 7.52
C GLU A 359 -9.41 13.42 8.72
N SER A 360 -10.02 14.21 9.62
CA SER A 360 -9.33 14.76 10.79
C SER A 360 -9.02 13.73 11.87
N SER A 361 -9.57 12.52 11.78
CA SER A 361 -9.37 11.46 12.79
C SER A 361 -7.91 11.08 13.00
N TYR A 362 -7.06 11.38 12.04
CA TYR A 362 -5.61 11.19 12.11
C TYR A 362 -4.84 12.48 12.45
N ASN A 363 -5.54 13.53 12.82
CA ASN A 363 -5.02 14.83 13.31
C ASN A 363 -4.01 15.56 12.42
N ALA A 364 -3.83 15.15 11.19
CA ALA A 364 -2.80 15.72 10.38
C ALA A 364 -3.34 16.09 9.00
N TYR A 365 -3.48 17.37 8.77
CA TYR A 365 -3.66 17.95 7.47
C TYR A 365 -2.43 18.77 7.15
N THR A 366 -1.64 18.27 6.25
CA THR A 366 -0.52 19.03 5.73
C THR A 366 -0.89 19.65 4.40
N PRO A 367 -0.41 20.86 4.11
CA PRO A 367 -0.61 21.43 2.80
C PRO A 367 0.08 20.56 1.78
N PHE A 368 -0.67 20.07 0.82
CA PHE A 368 -0.14 19.41 -0.37
C PHE A 368 -0.76 20.03 -1.60
N ASP A 369 -0.08 19.87 -2.74
CA ASP A 369 -0.59 20.33 -4.02
C ASP A 369 -1.36 19.20 -4.69
N LEU A 370 -2.63 19.47 -5.02
CA LEU A 370 -3.55 18.52 -5.62
C LEU A 370 -3.80 18.89 -7.08
N TYR A 371 -3.41 18.00 -7.98
CA TYR A 371 -3.50 18.21 -9.41
C TYR A 371 -4.42 17.20 -10.08
N PHE A 372 -5.28 17.68 -10.99
CA PHE A 372 -6.11 16.86 -11.87
C PHE A 372 -5.89 17.28 -13.32
N TYR A 373 -5.27 16.43 -14.11
CA TYR A 373 -5.03 16.65 -15.54
C TYR A 373 -5.90 15.70 -16.36
N ASN A 374 -6.72 16.25 -17.27
CA ASN A 374 -7.56 15.46 -18.19
C ASN A 374 -8.48 14.43 -17.50
N CYS A 375 -8.86 14.68 -16.27
CA CYS A 375 -9.67 13.74 -15.49
C CYS A 375 -11.16 13.82 -15.81
N THR A 376 -11.85 12.69 -15.70
CA THR A 376 -13.30 12.59 -15.89
C THR A 376 -13.99 12.26 -14.57
N PHE A 377 -15.04 13.02 -14.23
CA PHE A 377 -15.80 12.87 -13.00
C PHE A 377 -17.26 12.57 -13.33
N SER A 378 -17.78 11.39 -12.95
CA SER A 378 -19.21 11.12 -12.96
C SER A 378 -19.84 11.69 -11.69
N ILE A 379 -20.74 12.64 -11.85
CA ILE A 379 -21.29 13.46 -10.78
C ILE A 379 -22.79 13.17 -10.64
N ASN A 380 -23.22 12.97 -9.41
CA ASN A 380 -24.63 12.82 -9.04
C ASN A 380 -24.96 13.67 -7.80
N SER A 381 -26.22 13.69 -7.41
CA SER A 381 -26.70 14.48 -6.26
C SER A 381 -26.01 14.14 -4.93
N LYS A 382 -25.50 12.92 -4.79
CA LYS A 382 -24.80 12.46 -3.59
C LYS A 382 -23.29 12.69 -3.65
N ARG A 383 -22.72 12.83 -4.86
CA ARG A 383 -21.27 12.92 -5.10
C ARG A 383 -20.99 14.03 -6.11
N ASN A 384 -21.21 15.25 -5.66
CA ASN A 384 -21.07 16.48 -6.45
C ASN A 384 -19.98 17.40 -5.86
N TYR A 385 -18.89 16.80 -5.36
CA TYR A 385 -17.76 17.54 -4.82
C TYR A 385 -16.43 16.81 -5.08
N LEU A 386 -15.36 17.60 -5.12
CA LEU A 386 -14.01 17.12 -5.41
C LEU A 386 -13.30 16.64 -4.14
N VAL A 387 -13.33 17.48 -3.10
CA VAL A 387 -12.73 17.21 -1.81
C VAL A 387 -13.81 17.18 -0.74
N ASP A 388 -13.88 16.10 0.02
CA ASP A 388 -14.72 16.00 1.21
C ASP A 388 -13.88 16.18 2.47
N ALA A 389 -14.10 17.25 3.18
CA ALA A 389 -13.40 17.57 4.41
C ALA A 389 -14.27 17.20 5.62
N ARG A 390 -13.93 16.10 6.29
CA ARG A 390 -14.65 15.57 7.45
C ARG A 390 -13.92 15.86 8.74
N ASP A 391 -14.65 16.37 9.72
CA ASP A 391 -14.18 16.49 11.09
C ASP A 391 -14.75 15.33 11.93
N LEU A 392 -13.94 14.35 12.15
CA LEU A 392 -14.20 13.34 13.18
C LEU A 392 -13.42 13.79 14.42
N THR A 393 -14.00 14.75 15.15
CA THR A 393 -13.33 15.39 16.29
C THR A 393 -12.79 14.38 17.29
N ASN A 394 -11.48 14.26 17.34
CA ASN A 394 -10.79 13.77 18.50
C ASN A 394 -10.26 14.97 19.29
N LYS A 395 -10.79 15.20 20.49
CA LYS A 395 -10.45 16.35 21.33
C LYS A 395 -9.05 16.33 21.92
N GLN A 396 -8.27 15.27 21.67
CA GLN A 396 -6.95 15.09 22.25
C GLN A 396 -5.88 15.39 21.19
N ASN A 397 -5.54 16.66 21.04
CA ASN A 397 -4.47 17.11 20.17
C ASN A 397 -3.11 17.01 20.83
N THR A 398 -2.14 16.61 20.06
CA THR A 398 -0.79 16.37 20.50
C THR A 398 0.17 17.47 20.19
N ARG A 399 0.32 17.86 18.95
CA ARG A 399 1.39 18.76 18.56
C ARG A 399 0.87 19.91 17.70
N PRO A 400 1.26 21.17 18.00
CA PRO A 400 0.83 22.34 17.23
C PRO A 400 1.14 22.25 15.74
N GLU A 401 2.30 21.73 15.37
CA GLU A 401 2.75 21.56 13.99
C GLU A 401 1.96 20.51 13.22
N VAL A 402 1.38 19.52 13.92
CA VAL A 402 0.52 18.49 13.36
C VAL A 402 -0.95 18.92 13.39
N ALA A 403 -1.29 19.86 14.26
CA ALA A 403 -2.65 20.38 14.40
C ALA A 403 -3.04 21.42 13.33
N ALA A 404 -2.10 21.90 12.51
CA ALA A 404 -2.37 22.83 11.44
C ALA A 404 -3.22 22.16 10.35
N LYS A 405 -4.51 22.45 10.37
CA LYS A 405 -5.48 21.95 9.38
C LYS A 405 -5.40 22.81 8.12
N ASN A 406 -4.56 22.41 7.18
CA ASN A 406 -4.46 23.08 5.90
C ASN A 406 -5.25 22.30 4.84
N LEU A 407 -5.93 23.04 3.97
CA LEU A 407 -6.54 22.48 2.78
C LEU A 407 -5.51 22.43 1.65
N PRO A 408 -5.61 21.46 0.74
CA PRO A 408 -4.69 21.39 -0.40
C PRO A 408 -4.90 22.57 -1.34
N ASN A 409 -3.82 22.99 -2.00
CA ASN A 409 -3.95 23.77 -3.23
C ASN A 409 -4.55 22.88 -4.32
N ILE A 410 -5.49 23.39 -5.11
CA ILE A 410 -6.19 22.58 -6.11
C ILE A 410 -5.94 23.19 -7.51
N THR A 411 -5.44 22.36 -8.42
CA THR A 411 -5.30 22.71 -9.83
C THR A 411 -5.99 21.66 -10.70
N MET A 412 -6.93 22.10 -11.55
CA MET A 412 -7.62 21.23 -12.51
C MET A 412 -7.42 21.75 -13.92
N ILE A 413 -6.86 20.91 -14.80
CA ILE A 413 -6.64 21.27 -16.20
C ILE A 413 -7.39 20.29 -17.10
N ARG A 414 -8.29 20.81 -17.92
CA ARG A 414 -9.16 20.08 -18.86
C ARG A 414 -10.00 18.97 -18.18
N PRO A 415 -10.64 19.26 -17.04
CA PRO A 415 -11.54 18.28 -16.44
C PRO A 415 -12.82 18.11 -17.27
N THR A 416 -13.36 16.89 -17.29
CA THR A 416 -14.68 16.58 -17.85
C THR A 416 -15.63 16.18 -16.73
N LEU A 417 -16.74 16.89 -16.57
CA LEU A 417 -17.81 16.55 -15.65
C LEU A 417 -18.96 15.88 -16.42
N ILE A 418 -19.34 14.68 -16.03
CA ILE A 418 -20.47 13.94 -16.60
C ILE A 418 -21.57 13.89 -15.55
N LEU A 419 -22.70 14.57 -15.83
CA LEU A 419 -23.86 14.60 -14.95
C LEU A 419 -24.69 13.33 -15.16
N THR A 420 -24.88 12.55 -14.11
CA THR A 420 -25.62 11.29 -14.17
C THR A 420 -27.03 11.39 -13.59
N ASP A 421 -27.35 12.50 -12.94
CA ASP A 421 -28.68 12.89 -12.49
C ASP A 421 -28.83 14.44 -12.49
N ASP A 422 -29.93 14.95 -11.98
CA ASP A 422 -30.22 16.38 -11.96
C ASP A 422 -29.39 17.12 -10.88
N VAL A 423 -28.16 17.43 -11.22
CA VAL A 423 -27.18 18.11 -10.36
C VAL A 423 -26.96 19.54 -10.87
N SER A 424 -27.29 20.53 -10.06
CA SER A 424 -27.11 21.94 -10.43
C SER A 424 -25.80 22.57 -9.94
N LYS A 425 -25.11 21.96 -8.98
CA LYS A 425 -23.90 22.52 -8.35
C LYS A 425 -22.82 21.47 -8.17
N PHE A 426 -21.56 21.85 -8.39
CA PHE A 426 -20.36 21.08 -8.08
C PHE A 426 -19.46 21.90 -7.18
N TYR A 427 -19.06 21.32 -6.07
CA TYR A 427 -18.24 21.98 -5.06
C TYR A 427 -16.79 21.51 -5.14
N MET A 428 -15.85 22.45 -5.11
CA MET A 428 -14.43 22.11 -5.02
C MET A 428 -14.13 21.49 -3.67
N ILE A 429 -14.73 22.04 -2.60
CA ILE A 429 -14.57 21.53 -1.24
C ILE A 429 -15.95 21.40 -0.59
N HIS A 430 -16.22 20.23 -0.06
CA HIS A 430 -17.40 19.96 0.76
C HIS A 430 -17.00 19.83 2.22
N PHE A 431 -17.58 20.66 3.08
CA PHE A 431 -17.40 20.56 4.51
C PHE A 431 -18.55 19.74 5.10
N SER A 432 -18.25 18.55 5.59
CA SER A 432 -19.24 17.65 6.20
C SER A 432 -19.64 18.13 7.60
N SER A 433 -18.81 18.91 8.30
CA SER A 433 -19.14 19.51 9.60
C SER A 433 -18.74 20.97 9.70
N VAL A 434 -19.49 21.74 10.52
CA VAL A 434 -19.21 23.17 10.76
C VAL A 434 -18.01 23.36 11.68
N SER A 435 -17.77 22.40 12.59
CA SER A 435 -16.63 22.44 13.51
C SER A 435 -15.30 22.38 12.77
N TYR A 436 -15.25 21.69 11.66
CA TYR A 436 -14.09 21.66 10.79
C TYR A 436 -13.70 23.04 10.29
N MET A 437 -14.68 23.81 9.82
CA MET A 437 -14.44 25.14 9.24
C MET A 437 -13.81 26.12 10.23
N LYS A 438 -14.10 25.99 11.54
CA LYS A 438 -13.55 26.87 12.57
C LYS A 438 -12.04 26.70 12.79
N ASN A 439 -11.51 25.55 12.41
CA ASN A 439 -10.13 25.15 12.67
C ASN A 439 -9.31 25.01 11.38
N VAL A 440 -9.91 25.21 10.22
CA VAL A 440 -9.22 25.13 8.93
C VAL A 440 -8.50 26.45 8.67
N GLY A 441 -7.24 26.37 8.28
CA GLY A 441 -6.52 27.49 7.71
C GLY A 441 -7.12 27.92 6.37
N HIS A 442 -6.46 28.80 5.68
CA HIS A 442 -6.98 29.38 4.45
C HIS A 442 -6.96 28.38 3.28
N ILE A 443 -7.92 28.52 2.35
CA ILE A 443 -7.80 27.98 0.99
C ILE A 443 -6.82 28.88 0.25
N ASN A 444 -5.62 28.35 -0.02
CA ASN A 444 -4.56 29.17 -0.59
C ASN A 444 -4.71 29.34 -2.11
N HIS A 445 -5.11 28.27 -2.82
CA HIS A 445 -5.17 28.31 -4.28
C HIS A 445 -6.18 27.31 -4.83
N ILE A 446 -7.04 27.78 -5.76
CA ILE A 446 -7.87 26.94 -6.64
C ILE A 446 -7.74 27.49 -8.05
N ASP A 447 -7.24 26.69 -8.98
CA ASP A 447 -7.13 27.03 -10.39
C ASP A 447 -7.80 25.95 -11.25
N ILE A 448 -8.71 26.38 -12.15
CA ILE A 448 -9.45 25.49 -13.04
C ILE A 448 -9.38 26.05 -14.46
N ASP A 449 -8.85 25.27 -15.38
CA ASP A 449 -8.75 25.64 -16.79
C ASP A 449 -9.48 24.63 -17.70
N LEU A 450 -10.17 25.16 -18.73
CA LEU A 450 -10.79 24.42 -19.84
C LEU A 450 -11.75 23.28 -19.40
N ILE A 451 -12.69 23.61 -18.52
CA ILE A 451 -13.68 22.62 -18.06
C ILE A 451 -14.69 22.26 -19.15
N SER A 452 -15.00 20.96 -19.27
CA SER A 452 -16.04 20.39 -20.13
C SER A 452 -17.18 19.82 -19.28
N VAL A 453 -18.43 20.07 -19.64
CA VAL A 453 -19.61 19.53 -18.93
C VAL A 453 -20.51 18.79 -19.93
N ARG A 454 -20.91 17.56 -19.58
CA ARG A 454 -21.82 16.72 -20.37
C ARG A 454 -23.06 16.36 -19.55
N GLY A 455 -24.21 16.30 -20.20
CA GLY A 455 -25.47 15.89 -19.55
C GLY A 455 -26.26 17.02 -18.91
N GLY A 456 -25.83 18.28 -19.02
CA GLY A 456 -26.57 19.41 -18.46
C GLY A 456 -25.72 20.66 -18.23
N LYS A 457 -26.22 21.54 -17.36
CA LYS A 457 -25.51 22.74 -16.91
C LYS A 457 -25.21 22.63 -15.43
N ILE A 458 -24.02 23.04 -15.00
CA ILE A 458 -23.62 23.00 -13.60
C ILE A 458 -22.98 24.31 -13.18
N GLN A 459 -23.25 24.73 -11.96
CA GLN A 459 -22.57 25.85 -11.34
C GLN A 459 -21.43 25.36 -10.48
N LEU A 460 -20.23 25.86 -10.75
CA LEU A 460 -19.07 25.60 -9.89
C LEU A 460 -19.12 26.46 -8.65
N LYS A 461 -18.91 25.84 -7.51
CA LYS A 461 -18.85 26.48 -6.18
C LYS A 461 -17.53 26.11 -5.50
N ILE A 462 -16.98 27.07 -4.75
CA ILE A 462 -15.77 26.82 -3.96
C ILE A 462 -16.10 25.83 -2.85
N CYS A 463 -17.11 26.13 -2.07
CA CYS A 463 -17.54 25.24 -0.99
C CYS A 463 -19.07 25.27 -0.79
N ASN A 464 -19.55 24.30 -0.03
CA ASN A 464 -20.98 24.15 0.29
C ASN A 464 -21.48 25.06 1.43
N LYS A 465 -20.59 25.81 2.09
CA LYS A 465 -20.88 26.70 3.20
C LYS A 465 -20.20 28.05 2.98
N ASP A 466 -20.67 29.08 3.64
CA ASP A 466 -20.04 30.40 3.61
C ASP A 466 -18.69 30.31 4.36
N PHE A 467 -17.63 30.50 3.63
CA PHE A 467 -16.25 30.45 4.11
C PHE A 467 -15.56 31.76 3.75
N GLN A 468 -14.97 32.43 4.72
CA GLN A 468 -14.21 33.65 4.48
C GLN A 468 -12.85 33.31 3.86
N HIS A 469 -12.58 33.90 2.70
CA HIS A 469 -11.35 33.67 1.95
C HIS A 469 -10.33 34.78 2.21
N ALA A 470 -9.13 34.40 2.51
CA ALA A 470 -8.00 35.34 2.65
C ALA A 470 -7.22 35.57 1.35
N SER A 471 -7.49 34.81 0.29
CA SER A 471 -6.72 34.87 -0.96
C SER A 471 -7.61 34.89 -2.20
N PRO A 472 -7.18 35.55 -3.29
CA PRO A 472 -7.94 35.58 -4.53
C PRO A 472 -8.01 34.20 -5.15
N ILE A 473 -9.22 33.66 -5.27
CA ILE A 473 -9.48 32.44 -6.03
C ILE A 473 -9.60 32.84 -7.49
N ARG A 474 -8.72 32.31 -8.33
CA ARG A 474 -8.79 32.51 -9.77
C ARG A 474 -9.60 31.37 -10.38
N PHE A 475 -10.88 31.63 -10.62
CA PHE A 475 -11.60 30.89 -11.66
C PHE A 475 -11.27 31.57 -12.99
N PRO A 476 -10.66 30.89 -13.95
CA PRO A 476 -10.53 31.44 -15.29
C PRO A 476 -11.94 31.67 -15.84
N LEU A 477 -12.27 32.92 -16.12
CA LEU A 477 -13.56 33.38 -16.65
C LEU A 477 -13.86 32.92 -18.10
N ARG A 478 -13.23 31.84 -18.56
CA ARG A 478 -13.54 31.22 -19.85
C ARG A 478 -14.35 29.95 -19.64
N ASN A 479 -15.57 30.13 -19.13
CA ASN A 479 -16.60 29.09 -19.16
C ASN A 479 -17.01 28.84 -20.63
N GLN A 480 -16.27 28.05 -21.36
CA GLN A 480 -16.83 27.36 -22.50
C GLN A 480 -17.57 26.13 -21.98
N VAL A 481 -18.82 26.35 -21.53
CA VAL A 481 -19.78 25.26 -21.38
C VAL A 481 -20.07 24.74 -22.78
N ILE A 482 -19.35 23.77 -23.24
CA ILE A 482 -19.70 23.03 -24.46
C ILE A 482 -20.76 22.02 -24.03
N GLY A 483 -22.01 22.48 -23.97
CA GLY A 483 -23.16 21.60 -23.91
C GLY A 483 -23.44 21.06 -25.32
N LYS A 484 -23.29 19.77 -25.52
CA LYS A 484 -24.02 19.01 -26.54
C LYS A 484 -24.74 17.88 -25.85
#